data_d8f1c4600feb8f250f286a575de76cf4
#
_entry.id   d8f1c4600feb8f250f286a575de76cf4
#
_cell.length_a   1.000
_cell.length_b   1.000
_cell.length_c   1.000
_cell.angle_alpha   90.00
_cell.angle_beta   90.00
_cell.angle_gamma   90.00
#
_symmetry.space_group_name_H-M   'P 1'
#
loop_
_entity.id
_entity.type
_entity.pdbx_description
1 polymer ?
#
loop_
_entity_poly.entity_id
_entity_poly.type
_entity_poly.pdbx_seq_one_letter_code
_entity_poly.pdbx_strand_id
1 'polypeptide(L)'
;MNPKEIVLSFWEAMQSNDFYKASEWLSHDFQGSWPQSSEIIIGRSNFAEVNTCYPANGKWLFEINSIVCEGSTVVTDVSITDGVQKARAITFHTVESGLITKQVEFWPDEFDAPQWRSKWVKILKPKY
;
A
#
# COMPACT_ATOMS: atom_id res chain seq x y z
N MET A 1 10.70 -16.29 -9.34
CA MET A 1 9.94 -15.91 -8.14
C MET A 1 8.45 -15.94 -8.46
N ASN A 2 7.63 -16.42 -7.52
CA ASN A 2 6.18 -16.38 -7.71
C ASN A 2 5.63 -14.99 -7.37
N PRO A 3 4.37 -14.68 -7.72
CA PRO A 3 3.81 -13.35 -7.47
C PRO A 3 3.88 -12.89 -6.02
N LYS A 4 3.65 -13.79 -5.06
CA LYS A 4 3.73 -13.43 -3.64
C LYS A 4 5.16 -12.99 -3.27
N GLU A 5 6.16 -13.70 -3.73
CA GLU A 5 7.57 -13.37 -3.47
C GLU A 5 7.97 -12.02 -4.07
N ILE A 6 7.46 -11.72 -5.25
CA ILE A 6 7.68 -10.42 -5.91
C ILE A 6 7.14 -9.30 -5.04
N VAL A 7 5.91 -9.44 -4.55
CA VAL A 7 5.27 -8.40 -3.72
C VAL A 7 5.96 -8.27 -2.36
N LEU A 8 6.39 -9.38 -1.76
CA LEU A 8 7.18 -9.33 -0.52
C LEU A 8 8.50 -8.58 -0.72
N SER A 9 9.17 -8.85 -1.85
CA SER A 9 10.43 -8.16 -2.18
C SER A 9 10.21 -6.66 -2.41
N PHE A 10 9.09 -6.30 -3.02
CA PHE A 10 8.69 -4.90 -3.19
C PHE A 10 8.54 -4.20 -1.83
N TRP A 11 7.79 -4.79 -0.91
CA TRP A 11 7.59 -4.19 0.41
C TRP A 11 8.89 -4.13 1.22
N GLU A 12 9.76 -5.12 1.09
CA GLU A 12 11.08 -5.09 1.71
C GLU A 12 11.91 -3.91 1.18
N ALA A 13 11.85 -3.68 -0.13
CA ALA A 13 12.53 -2.53 -0.73
C ALA A 13 11.91 -1.20 -0.27
N MET A 14 10.58 -1.15 -0.11
CA MET A 14 9.90 0.03 0.45
C MET A 14 10.41 0.35 1.85
N GLN A 15 10.68 -0.67 2.65
CA GLN A 15 11.17 -0.50 4.02
C GLN A 15 12.52 0.23 4.07
N SER A 16 13.32 0.15 3.02
CA SER A 16 14.59 0.89 2.94
C SER A 16 14.38 2.40 2.83
N ASN A 17 13.19 2.84 2.46
CA ASN A 17 12.83 4.22 2.11
C ASN A 17 13.55 4.75 0.85
N ASP A 18 14.22 3.88 0.13
CA ASP A 18 14.71 4.17 -1.22
C ASP A 18 13.64 3.73 -2.21
N PHE A 19 12.75 4.65 -2.57
CA PHE A 19 11.60 4.32 -3.39
C PHE A 19 11.96 4.11 -4.87
N TYR A 20 13.13 4.58 -5.29
CA TYR A 20 13.68 4.25 -6.60
C TYR A 20 14.07 2.77 -6.66
N LYS A 21 14.66 2.27 -5.58
CA LYS A 21 14.99 0.85 -5.45
C LYS A 21 13.71 0.01 -5.43
N ALA A 22 12.68 0.44 -4.68
CA ALA A 22 11.40 -0.25 -4.65
C ALA A 22 10.75 -0.29 -6.03
N SER A 23 10.88 0.79 -6.81
CA SER A 23 10.28 0.90 -8.14
C SER A 23 10.87 -0.10 -9.14
N GLU A 24 12.05 -0.68 -8.85
CA GLU A 24 12.65 -1.70 -9.70
C GLU A 24 11.80 -2.98 -9.76
N TRP A 25 10.93 -3.18 -8.78
CA TRP A 25 9.98 -4.30 -8.77
C TRP A 25 8.71 -4.02 -9.57
N LEU A 26 8.57 -2.80 -10.10
CA LEU A 26 7.43 -2.39 -10.92
C LEU A 26 7.83 -2.41 -12.40
N SER A 27 6.86 -2.68 -13.27
CA SER A 27 7.12 -2.59 -14.71
C SER A 27 7.32 -1.13 -15.13
N HIS A 28 8.00 -0.94 -16.25
CA HIS A 28 8.27 0.41 -16.78
C HIS A 28 6.96 1.20 -16.98
N ASP A 29 5.93 0.54 -17.48
CA ASP A 29 4.62 1.09 -17.77
C ASP A 29 3.61 0.88 -16.63
N PHE A 30 4.10 0.70 -15.42
CA PHE A 30 3.29 0.51 -14.22
C PHE A 30 2.17 1.54 -14.11
N GLN A 31 1.02 1.11 -13.60
CA GLN A 31 -0.09 1.99 -13.25
C GLN A 31 -0.56 1.71 -11.83
N GLY A 32 -0.63 2.76 -11.03
CA GLY A 32 -1.11 2.68 -9.66
C GLY A 32 -2.32 3.59 -9.47
N SER A 33 -3.46 3.00 -9.09
CA SER A 33 -4.69 3.74 -8.89
C SER A 33 -4.96 3.98 -7.42
N TRP A 34 -5.35 5.20 -7.08
CA TRP A 34 -5.88 5.59 -5.79
C TRP A 34 -7.34 5.99 -5.95
N PRO A 35 -8.28 5.01 -5.89
CA PRO A 35 -9.70 5.28 -6.21
C PRO A 35 -10.36 6.32 -5.34
N GLN A 36 -9.96 6.44 -4.07
CA GLN A 36 -10.59 7.40 -3.14
C GLN A 36 -10.37 8.85 -3.55
N SER A 37 -9.25 9.16 -4.20
CA SER A 37 -8.96 10.51 -4.71
C SER A 37 -9.10 10.61 -6.22
N SER A 38 -9.43 9.49 -6.89
CA SER A 38 -9.53 9.41 -8.35
C SER A 38 -8.22 9.73 -9.07
N GLU A 39 -7.10 9.40 -8.44
CA GLU A 39 -5.78 9.62 -9.02
C GLU A 39 -5.21 8.32 -9.59
N ILE A 40 -4.35 8.46 -10.60
CA ILE A 40 -3.59 7.35 -11.15
C ILE A 40 -2.13 7.76 -11.32
N ILE A 41 -1.23 6.90 -10.84
CA ILE A 41 0.21 7.04 -11.04
C ILE A 41 0.54 6.29 -12.33
N ILE A 42 1.13 6.96 -13.30
CA ILE A 42 1.53 6.34 -14.57
C ILE A 42 3.05 6.28 -14.63
N GLY A 43 3.57 5.05 -14.75
CA GLY A 43 4.99 4.77 -14.81
C GLY A 43 5.65 4.63 -13.45
N ARG A 44 6.65 3.73 -13.40
CA ARG A 44 7.38 3.48 -12.15
C ARG A 44 8.21 4.67 -11.67
N SER A 45 8.65 5.53 -12.59
CA SER A 45 9.38 6.74 -12.22
C SER A 45 8.52 7.70 -11.42
N ASN A 46 7.26 7.88 -11.80
CA ASN A 46 6.32 8.70 -11.04
C ASN A 46 5.97 8.08 -9.70
N PHE A 47 5.91 6.76 -9.62
CA PHE A 47 5.75 6.06 -8.35
C PHE A 47 6.89 6.43 -7.38
N ALA A 48 8.14 6.33 -7.85
CA ALA A 48 9.29 6.66 -7.02
C ALA A 48 9.28 8.13 -6.59
N GLU A 49 8.93 9.04 -7.50
CA GLU A 49 8.89 10.48 -7.22
C GLU A 49 7.83 10.83 -6.19
N VAL A 50 6.60 10.34 -6.35
CA VAL A 50 5.51 10.69 -5.44
C VAL A 50 5.79 10.16 -4.04
N ASN A 51 6.35 8.97 -3.93
CA ASN A 51 6.68 8.41 -2.62
C ASN A 51 7.86 9.13 -1.96
N THR A 52 8.85 9.54 -2.76
CA THR A 52 10.00 10.31 -2.25
C THR A 52 9.58 11.68 -1.76
N CYS A 53 8.63 12.32 -2.43
CA CYS A 53 8.15 13.65 -2.09
C CYS A 53 6.99 13.66 -1.08
N TYR A 54 6.50 12.50 -0.70
CA TYR A 54 5.37 12.41 0.22
C TYR A 54 5.75 13.03 1.57
N PRO A 55 4.93 13.96 2.09
CA PRO A 55 5.25 14.64 3.36
C PRO A 55 5.41 13.64 4.51
N ALA A 56 6.56 13.67 5.14
CA ALA A 56 6.88 12.75 6.23
C ALA A 56 7.57 13.50 7.37
N ASN A 57 7.33 13.02 8.60
CA ASN A 57 7.96 13.53 9.81
C ASN A 57 9.18 12.71 10.21
N GLY A 58 9.46 11.65 9.48
CA GLY A 58 10.57 10.74 9.72
C GLY A 58 10.58 9.62 8.70
N LYS A 59 11.38 8.61 8.98
CA LYS A 59 11.47 7.44 8.12
C LYS A 59 10.17 6.65 8.17
N TRP A 60 9.69 6.20 7.00
CA TRP A 60 8.50 5.37 6.91
C TRP A 60 8.80 3.94 7.34
N LEU A 61 7.92 3.40 8.19
CA LEU A 61 7.94 2.00 8.61
C LEU A 61 6.70 1.31 8.02
N PHE A 62 6.92 0.15 7.44
CA PHE A 62 5.88 -0.65 6.80
C PHE A 62 5.78 -2.00 7.49
N GLU A 63 4.59 -2.40 7.92
CA GLU A 63 4.36 -3.69 8.54
C GLU A 63 3.25 -4.41 7.78
N ILE A 64 3.56 -5.57 7.22
CA ILE A 64 2.58 -6.38 6.50
C ILE A 64 1.74 -7.14 7.55
N ASN A 65 0.45 -6.81 7.60
CA ASN A 65 -0.49 -7.49 8.51
C ASN A 65 -1.03 -8.77 7.86
N SER A 66 -1.23 -8.75 6.56
CA SER A 66 -1.81 -9.87 5.82
C SER A 66 -1.39 -9.81 4.36
N ILE A 67 -1.20 -10.99 3.77
CA ILE A 67 -0.91 -11.11 2.34
C ILE A 67 -1.65 -12.34 1.81
N VAL A 68 -2.37 -12.15 0.70
CA VAL A 68 -3.16 -13.21 0.07
C VAL A 68 -2.83 -13.20 -1.42
N CYS A 69 -2.62 -14.39 -1.97
CA CYS A 69 -2.27 -14.54 -3.38
C CYS A 69 -3.23 -15.50 -4.07
N GLU A 70 -3.75 -15.09 -5.22
CA GLU A 70 -4.53 -15.94 -6.10
C GLU A 70 -4.08 -15.66 -7.53
N GLY A 71 -3.43 -16.64 -8.16
CA GLY A 71 -2.90 -16.46 -9.51
C GLY A 71 -1.90 -15.30 -9.58
N SER A 72 -2.14 -14.35 -10.45
CA SER A 72 -1.29 -13.17 -10.63
C SER A 72 -1.68 -12.00 -9.71
N THR A 73 -2.73 -12.17 -8.90
CA THR A 73 -3.21 -11.13 -7.99
C THR A 73 -2.71 -11.38 -6.58
N VAL A 74 -2.12 -10.37 -5.98
CA VAL A 74 -1.66 -10.41 -4.59
C VAL A 74 -2.27 -9.24 -3.86
N VAL A 75 -2.90 -9.51 -2.71
CA VAL A 75 -3.50 -8.45 -1.88
C VAL A 75 -2.70 -8.34 -0.60
N THR A 76 -2.32 -7.11 -0.25
CA THR A 76 -1.62 -6.84 1.00
C THR A 76 -2.37 -5.82 1.84
N ASP A 77 -2.32 -6.03 3.15
CA ASP A 77 -2.82 -5.12 4.17
C ASP A 77 -1.58 -4.68 4.97
N VAL A 78 -1.22 -3.41 4.88
CA VAL A 78 0.04 -2.90 5.43
C VAL A 78 -0.24 -1.72 6.35
N SER A 79 0.30 -1.77 7.56
CA SER A 79 0.31 -0.63 8.48
C SER A 79 1.53 0.23 8.18
N ILE A 80 1.33 1.55 8.12
CA ILE A 80 2.36 2.50 7.71
C ILE A 80 2.43 3.62 8.73
N THR A 81 3.63 3.99 9.15
CA THR A 81 3.83 5.12 10.05
C THR A 81 5.19 5.77 9.81
N ASP A 82 5.27 7.08 10.04
CA ASP A 82 6.53 7.82 10.05
C ASP A 82 6.92 8.21 11.48
N GLY A 83 6.25 7.60 12.47
CA GLY A 83 6.44 7.92 13.88
C GLY A 83 5.41 8.91 14.42
N VAL A 84 4.75 9.67 13.55
CA VAL A 84 3.72 10.65 13.89
C VAL A 84 2.41 10.31 13.20
N GLN A 85 2.44 10.20 11.88
CA GLN A 85 1.29 9.80 11.09
C GLN A 85 1.11 8.30 11.12
N LYS A 86 -0.13 7.84 11.12
CA LYS A 86 -0.46 6.41 11.02
C LYS A 86 -1.46 6.23 9.90
N ALA A 87 -1.21 5.26 9.05
CA ALA A 87 -2.07 4.95 7.91
C ALA A 87 -2.13 3.44 7.69
N ARG A 88 -3.05 3.04 6.85
CA ARG A 88 -3.20 1.66 6.43
C ARG A 88 -3.42 1.64 4.94
N ALA A 89 -2.72 0.74 4.24
CA ALA A 89 -2.85 0.59 2.80
C ALA A 89 -3.36 -0.81 2.50
N ILE A 90 -4.46 -0.89 1.77
CA ILE A 90 -4.98 -2.14 1.22
C ILE A 90 -4.68 -2.09 -0.27
N THR A 91 -3.79 -2.94 -0.74
CA THR A 91 -3.28 -2.88 -2.10
C THR A 91 -3.54 -4.18 -2.84
N PHE A 92 -4.15 -4.05 -4.02
CA PHE A 92 -4.32 -5.15 -4.96
C PHE A 92 -3.24 -5.03 -6.01
N HIS A 93 -2.28 -5.96 -5.99
CA HIS A 93 -1.16 -5.97 -6.94
C HIS A 93 -1.44 -6.97 -8.05
N THR A 94 -1.12 -6.60 -9.28
CA THR A 94 -1.10 -7.52 -10.41
C THR A 94 0.36 -7.74 -10.78
N VAL A 95 0.78 -9.02 -10.82
CA VAL A 95 2.17 -9.39 -11.14
C VAL A 95 2.18 -10.14 -12.47
N GLU A 96 2.99 -9.66 -13.39
CA GLU A 96 3.15 -10.28 -14.71
C GLU A 96 4.64 -10.28 -15.08
N SER A 97 5.12 -11.43 -15.57
CA SER A 97 6.53 -11.57 -16.02
C SER A 97 7.55 -11.11 -14.96
N GLY A 98 7.27 -11.40 -13.69
CA GLY A 98 8.18 -11.12 -12.59
C GLY A 98 8.20 -9.69 -12.09
N LEU A 99 7.27 -8.84 -12.55
CA LEU A 99 7.16 -7.45 -12.12
C LEU A 99 5.72 -7.12 -11.75
N ILE A 100 5.55 -6.15 -10.89
CA ILE A 100 4.23 -5.59 -10.56
C ILE A 100 3.86 -4.62 -11.68
N THR A 101 2.79 -4.93 -12.42
CA THR A 101 2.36 -4.10 -13.54
C THR A 101 1.28 -3.11 -13.14
N LYS A 102 0.54 -3.42 -12.07
CA LYS A 102 -0.60 -2.62 -11.65
C LYS A 102 -0.80 -2.73 -10.15
N GLN A 103 -1.22 -1.63 -9.55
CA GLN A 103 -1.72 -1.61 -8.18
C GLN A 103 -3.02 -0.82 -8.13
N VAL A 104 -3.97 -1.31 -7.34
CA VAL A 104 -5.16 -0.56 -6.93
C VAL A 104 -5.06 -0.48 -5.41
N GLU A 105 -4.94 0.72 -4.87
CA GLU A 105 -4.62 0.90 -3.47
C GLU A 105 -5.63 1.81 -2.77
N PHE A 106 -6.13 1.35 -1.63
CA PHE A 106 -7.08 2.07 -0.80
C PHE A 106 -6.41 2.46 0.51
N TRP A 107 -6.73 3.66 0.98
CA TRP A 107 -6.23 4.23 2.23
C TRP A 107 -7.43 4.51 3.13
N PRO A 108 -7.95 3.48 3.84
CA PRO A 108 -9.14 3.66 4.67
C PRO A 108 -8.87 4.62 5.83
N ASP A 109 -9.76 5.61 5.96
CA ASP A 109 -9.71 6.56 7.06
C ASP A 109 -10.58 6.08 8.21
N GLU A 110 -10.19 6.40 9.44
CA GLU A 110 -11.01 6.16 10.60
C GLU A 110 -12.19 7.13 10.61
N PHE A 111 -13.31 6.69 11.16
CA PHE A 111 -14.47 7.55 11.34
C PHE A 111 -15.24 7.12 12.60
N ASP A 112 -16.01 8.07 13.16
CA ASP A 112 -16.79 7.81 14.35
C ASP A 112 -17.96 6.86 14.04
N ALA A 113 -18.20 5.91 14.94
CA ALA A 113 -19.29 4.97 14.75
C ALA A 113 -20.63 5.71 14.78
N PRO A 114 -21.50 5.47 13.78
CA PRO A 114 -22.82 6.10 13.75
C PRO A 114 -23.69 5.64 14.92
N GLN A 115 -24.48 6.55 15.50
CA GLN A 115 -25.32 6.29 16.67
C GLN A 115 -26.41 5.26 16.39
N TRP A 116 -26.95 5.19 15.18
CA TRP A 116 -28.12 4.38 14.86
C TRP A 116 -27.93 2.88 15.12
N ARG A 117 -26.66 2.39 15.08
CA ARG A 117 -26.36 0.97 15.28
C ARG A 117 -25.74 0.63 16.63
N SER A 118 -25.69 1.60 17.53
CA SER A 118 -25.01 1.46 18.83
C SER A 118 -25.51 0.30 19.69
N LYS A 119 -26.78 -0.10 19.55
CA LYS A 119 -27.36 -1.21 20.30
C LYS A 119 -26.75 -2.58 19.96
N TRP A 120 -26.21 -2.72 18.75
CA TRP A 120 -25.77 -4.01 18.24
C TRP A 120 -24.27 -4.12 18.04
N VAL A 121 -23.53 -3.07 18.32
CA VAL A 121 -22.08 -3.05 18.16
C VAL A 121 -21.40 -2.57 19.43
N LYS A 122 -20.14 -2.93 19.58
CA LYS A 122 -19.31 -2.49 20.69
C LYS A 122 -18.19 -1.61 20.15
N ILE A 123 -17.94 -0.47 20.78
CA ILE A 123 -16.86 0.42 20.38
C ILE A 123 -15.55 -0.16 20.91
N LEU A 124 -14.57 -0.30 20.02
CA LEU A 124 -13.22 -0.72 20.35
C LEU A 124 -12.29 0.50 20.32
N LYS A 125 -11.17 0.41 21.02
CA LYS A 125 -10.14 1.44 20.93
C LYS A 125 -9.50 1.41 19.55
N PRO A 126 -9.03 2.57 19.02
CA PRO A 126 -8.32 2.63 17.76
C PRO A 126 -7.13 1.67 17.73
N LYS A 127 -6.87 1.05 16.58
CA LYS A 127 -5.84 0.03 16.43
C LYS A 127 -4.58 0.54 15.72
N TYR A 128 -4.65 1.65 15.01
CA TYR A 128 -3.52 2.18 14.25
C TYR A 128 -3.60 3.70 14.16
#